data_3b7b43167a1d850e00b346ab516c4b59
#
_entry.id   3b7b43167a1d850e00b346ab516c4b59
#
_cell.length_a   1.000
_cell.length_b   1.000
_cell.length_c   1.000
_cell.angle_alpha   90.00
_cell.angle_beta   90.00
_cell.angle_gamma   90.00
#
_symmetry.space_group_name_H-M   'P 1'
#
loop_
_entity.id
_entity.type
_entity.pdbx_description
1 polymer ?
#
loop_
_entity_poly.entity_id
_entity_poly.type
_entity_poly.pdbx_seq_one_letter_code
_entity_poly.pdbx_strand_id
1 'polypeptide(L)'
;MWSYIAGGVLLVLVIYFIVQGIRCSMAVKESKSRLATYNARTIALSYGDMTYVDSGEGEVILSVHGIFGGYDQAYDTCKDFCSDYRIIAPSRFGYLGSDVSGDGTPAKQAEAYVELLDKLGIDKVYLLATSAGGSIAIRFALDYPERTRGLILY
;
A
#
# COMPACT_ATOMS: atom_id res chain seq x y z
N MET A 1 -38.05 39.64 -2.47
CA MET A 1 -38.35 38.21 -2.59
C MET A 1 -37.11 37.39 -3.04
N TRP A 2 -36.47 37.72 -4.16
CA TRP A 2 -35.28 37.03 -4.67
C TRP A 2 -34.08 37.04 -3.71
N SER A 3 -33.85 38.12 -2.98
CA SER A 3 -32.74 38.23 -2.00
C SER A 3 -32.90 37.29 -0.81
N TYR A 4 -34.10 37.03 -0.33
CA TYR A 4 -34.34 36.05 0.75
C TYR A 4 -34.17 34.61 0.27
N ILE A 5 -34.59 34.34 -0.99
CA ILE A 5 -34.37 33.01 -1.59
C ILE A 5 -32.86 32.78 -1.77
N ALA A 6 -32.11 33.73 -2.32
CA ALA A 6 -30.66 33.65 -2.48
C ALA A 6 -29.95 33.46 -1.13
N GLY A 7 -30.36 34.20 -0.09
CA GLY A 7 -29.83 34.05 1.27
C GLY A 7 -30.11 32.68 1.86
N GLY A 8 -31.31 32.12 1.66
CA GLY A 8 -31.67 30.80 2.09
C GLY A 8 -30.83 29.68 1.41
N VAL A 9 -30.67 29.78 0.08
CA VAL A 9 -29.84 28.85 -0.68
C VAL A 9 -28.38 28.90 -0.21
N LEU A 10 -27.83 30.10 -0.02
CA LEU A 10 -26.46 30.26 0.48
C LEU A 10 -26.28 29.61 1.86
N LEU A 11 -27.23 29.83 2.77
CA LEU A 11 -27.19 29.21 4.11
C LEU A 11 -27.18 27.66 4.01
N VAL A 12 -28.04 27.10 3.18
CA VAL A 12 -28.08 25.64 2.97
C VAL A 12 -26.74 25.11 2.42
N LEU A 13 -26.16 25.82 1.46
CA LEU A 13 -24.84 25.45 0.92
C LEU A 13 -23.75 25.52 1.99
N VAL A 14 -23.73 26.57 2.80
CA VAL A 14 -22.75 26.70 3.90
C VAL A 14 -22.91 25.55 4.89
N ILE A 15 -24.12 25.23 5.32
CA ILE A 15 -24.38 24.11 6.24
C ILE A 15 -23.94 22.79 5.59
N TYR A 16 -24.26 22.57 4.31
CA TYR A 16 -23.82 21.38 3.58
C TYR A 16 -22.30 21.23 3.59
N PHE A 17 -21.54 22.28 3.24
CA PHE A 17 -20.08 22.20 3.24
C PHE A 17 -19.48 22.02 4.64
N ILE A 18 -20.06 22.63 5.68
CA ILE A 18 -19.65 22.38 7.06
C ILE A 18 -19.85 20.91 7.43
N VAL A 19 -21.02 20.34 7.13
CA VAL A 19 -21.32 18.93 7.41
C VAL A 19 -20.36 18.00 6.65
N GLN A 20 -20.08 18.28 5.37
CA GLN A 20 -19.12 17.50 4.59
C GLN A 20 -17.69 17.60 5.17
N GLY A 21 -17.27 18.79 5.60
CA GLY A 21 -15.98 18.99 6.26
C GLY A 21 -15.84 18.17 7.53
N ILE A 22 -16.87 18.15 8.39
CA ILE A 22 -16.89 17.34 9.60
C ILE A 22 -16.81 15.85 9.25
N ARG A 23 -17.64 15.36 8.31
CA ARG A 23 -17.64 13.96 7.88
C ARG A 23 -16.28 13.53 7.31
N CYS A 24 -15.67 14.37 6.49
CA CYS A 24 -14.34 14.14 5.94
C CYS A 24 -13.28 14.03 7.06
N SER A 25 -13.31 14.94 8.02
CA SER A 25 -12.38 14.93 9.17
C SER A 25 -12.53 13.67 10.02
N MET A 26 -13.76 13.22 10.23
CA MET A 26 -14.05 11.97 10.95
C MET A 26 -13.53 10.75 10.18
N ALA A 27 -13.79 10.66 8.89
CA ALA A 27 -13.31 9.57 8.03
C ALA A 27 -11.78 9.51 7.97
N VAL A 28 -11.11 10.67 7.90
CA VAL A 28 -9.63 10.73 7.95
C VAL A 28 -9.10 10.24 9.30
N LYS A 29 -9.73 10.64 10.40
CA LYS A 29 -9.35 10.19 11.75
C LYS A 29 -9.52 8.67 11.90
N GLU A 30 -10.64 8.14 11.45
CA GLU A 30 -10.92 6.70 11.46
C GLU A 30 -9.90 5.93 10.62
N SER A 31 -9.61 6.40 9.40
CA SER A 31 -8.61 5.80 8.51
C SER A 31 -7.22 5.78 9.15
N LYS A 32 -6.79 6.88 9.80
CA LYS A 32 -5.53 6.94 10.53
C LYS A 32 -5.48 5.95 11.69
N SER A 33 -6.58 5.84 12.44
CA SER A 33 -6.70 4.87 13.55
C SER A 33 -6.59 3.44 13.04
N ARG A 34 -7.26 3.12 11.92
CA ARG A 34 -7.16 1.82 11.26
C ARG A 34 -5.73 1.52 10.79
N LEU A 35 -5.09 2.48 10.12
CA LEU A 35 -3.71 2.30 9.64
C LEU A 35 -2.73 2.03 10.78
N ALA A 36 -2.94 2.62 11.96
CA ALA A 36 -2.09 2.39 13.12
C ALA A 36 -2.15 0.94 13.66
N THR A 37 -3.19 0.17 13.32
CA THR A 37 -3.33 -1.23 13.78
C THR A 37 -2.45 -2.23 13.02
N TYR A 38 -1.90 -1.85 11.87
CA TYR A 38 -1.11 -2.77 11.03
C TYR A 38 0.33 -3.01 11.50
N ASN A 39 0.80 -2.29 12.53
CA ASN A 39 2.19 -2.36 13.01
C ASN A 39 3.23 -2.20 11.87
N ALA A 40 2.93 -1.31 10.92
CA ALA A 40 3.81 -1.06 9.80
C ALA A 40 5.17 -0.50 10.26
N ARG A 41 6.24 -0.94 9.59
CA ARG A 41 7.62 -0.55 9.84
C ARG A 41 8.16 0.21 8.64
N THR A 42 9.11 1.09 8.88
CA THR A 42 9.81 1.80 7.80
C THR A 42 11.26 1.36 7.76
N ILE A 43 11.79 1.15 6.57
CA ILE A 43 13.17 0.77 6.32
C ILE A 43 13.76 1.68 5.23
N ALA A 44 14.98 2.19 5.48
CA ALA A 44 15.70 2.98 4.50
C ALA A 44 16.28 2.07 3.42
N LEU A 45 15.98 2.37 2.16
CA LEU A 45 16.51 1.72 0.96
C LEU A 45 17.32 2.73 0.13
N SER A 46 17.95 2.27 -0.92
CA SER A 46 18.81 3.12 -1.76
C SER A 46 18.07 4.29 -2.42
N TYR A 47 16.75 4.16 -2.66
CA TYR A 47 15.92 5.21 -3.26
C TYR A 47 15.27 6.15 -2.23
N GLY A 48 15.23 5.79 -0.96
CA GLY A 48 14.50 6.46 0.13
C GLY A 48 13.83 5.46 1.06
N ASP A 49 12.91 5.93 1.89
CA ASP A 49 12.21 5.12 2.86
C ASP A 49 11.08 4.28 2.23
N MET A 50 10.97 3.01 2.64
CA MET A 50 9.86 2.12 2.31
C MET A 50 9.13 1.68 3.58
N THR A 51 7.82 1.86 3.61
CA THR A 51 6.97 1.37 4.69
C THR A 51 6.32 0.04 4.30
N TYR A 52 6.35 -0.92 5.22
CA TYR A 52 5.85 -2.28 4.99
C TYR A 52 5.27 -2.90 6.26
N VAL A 53 4.41 -3.91 6.10
CA VAL A 53 3.97 -4.82 7.16
C VAL A 53 4.74 -6.11 7.03
N ASP A 54 5.15 -6.69 8.17
CA ASP A 54 5.83 -7.96 8.31
C ASP A 54 5.11 -8.79 9.37
N SER A 55 4.48 -9.88 8.99
CA SER A 55 3.62 -10.68 9.88
C SER A 55 3.62 -12.15 9.48
N GLY A 56 3.44 -13.03 10.46
CA GLY A 56 3.48 -14.48 10.25
C GLY A 56 4.89 -15.04 10.25
N GLU A 57 4.99 -16.34 9.99
CA GLU A 57 6.25 -17.11 9.96
C GLU A 57 6.23 -18.10 8.80
N GLY A 58 7.39 -18.67 8.45
CA GLY A 58 7.51 -19.69 7.41
C GLY A 58 7.90 -19.17 6.03
N GLU A 59 7.38 -19.79 4.96
CA GLU A 59 7.64 -19.33 3.59
C GLU A 59 7.04 -17.96 3.33
N VAL A 60 7.71 -17.14 2.53
CA VAL A 60 7.38 -15.73 2.40
C VAL A 60 6.49 -15.47 1.21
N ILE A 61 5.40 -14.72 1.44
CA ILE A 61 4.59 -14.08 0.40
C ILE A 61 4.95 -12.59 0.37
N LEU A 62 5.46 -12.11 -0.75
CA LEU A 62 5.58 -10.67 -1.05
C LEU A 62 4.28 -10.23 -1.73
N SER A 63 3.47 -9.46 -1.00
CA SER A 63 2.18 -8.97 -1.48
C SER A 63 2.31 -7.56 -2.07
N VAL A 64 1.93 -7.42 -3.34
CA VAL A 64 2.04 -6.16 -4.10
C VAL A 64 0.66 -5.58 -4.34
N HIS A 65 0.36 -4.43 -3.71
CA HIS A 65 -0.95 -3.79 -3.76
C HIS A 65 -1.29 -3.15 -5.13
N GLY A 66 -2.58 -2.91 -5.35
CA GLY A 66 -3.12 -2.20 -6.51
C GLY A 66 -2.99 -0.68 -6.44
N ILE A 67 -3.79 0.03 -7.25
CA ILE A 67 -3.70 1.50 -7.38
C ILE A 67 -4.27 2.27 -6.18
N PHE A 68 -5.23 1.70 -5.43
CA PHE A 68 -5.97 2.42 -4.38
C PHE A 68 -5.52 2.09 -2.95
N GLY A 69 -4.46 1.30 -2.77
CA GLY A 69 -3.99 0.88 -1.47
C GLY A 69 -2.52 1.21 -1.21
N GLY A 70 -2.02 0.69 -0.12
CA GLY A 70 -0.63 0.67 0.28
C GLY A 70 -0.34 -0.65 0.98
N TYR A 71 0.53 -0.64 1.98
CA TYR A 71 0.83 -1.81 2.80
C TYR A 71 -0.44 -2.42 3.44
N ASP A 72 -1.46 -1.61 3.72
CA ASP A 72 -2.74 -2.05 4.29
C ASP A 72 -3.51 -2.97 3.32
N GLN A 73 -3.68 -2.56 2.05
CA GLN A 73 -4.31 -3.40 1.04
C GLN A 73 -3.48 -4.66 0.76
N ALA A 74 -2.16 -4.51 0.63
CA ALA A 74 -1.26 -5.63 0.41
C ALA A 74 -1.39 -6.68 1.53
N TYR A 75 -1.40 -6.23 2.78
CA TYR A 75 -1.56 -7.12 3.94
C TYR A 75 -2.95 -7.74 4.00
N ASP A 76 -4.01 -6.94 3.88
CA ASP A 76 -5.40 -7.43 3.96
C ASP A 76 -5.73 -8.49 2.91
N THR A 77 -5.08 -8.44 1.74
CA THR A 77 -5.23 -9.47 0.69
C THR A 77 -4.67 -10.84 1.13
N CYS A 78 -3.68 -10.85 2.03
CA CYS A 78 -2.96 -12.07 2.42
C CYS A 78 -3.08 -12.44 3.90
N LYS A 79 -3.71 -11.61 4.74
CA LYS A 79 -3.71 -11.79 6.22
C LYS A 79 -4.23 -13.16 6.69
N ASP A 80 -5.14 -13.76 5.94
CA ASP A 80 -5.70 -15.07 6.28
C ASP A 80 -4.69 -16.21 6.08
N PHE A 81 -3.55 -15.95 5.42
CA PHE A 81 -2.45 -16.89 5.24
C PHE A 81 -1.34 -16.74 6.29
N CYS A 82 -1.45 -15.78 7.23
CA CYS A 82 -0.42 -15.53 8.24
C CYS A 82 -0.17 -16.70 9.22
N SER A 83 -1.07 -17.69 9.30
CA SER A 83 -0.86 -18.91 10.06
C SER A 83 0.19 -19.85 9.42
N ASP A 84 0.36 -19.80 8.11
CA ASP A 84 1.14 -20.74 7.33
C ASP A 84 2.31 -20.06 6.56
N TYR A 85 2.23 -18.74 6.39
CA TYR A 85 3.19 -17.95 5.62
C TYR A 85 3.57 -16.67 6.36
N ARG A 86 4.81 -16.22 6.13
CA ARG A 86 5.25 -14.87 6.48
C ARG A 86 4.86 -13.91 5.37
N ILE A 87 4.09 -12.88 5.71
CA ILE A 87 3.60 -11.88 4.76
C ILE A 87 4.49 -10.63 4.84
N ILE A 88 5.10 -10.27 3.72
CA ILE A 88 5.78 -8.99 3.51
C ILE A 88 4.90 -8.17 2.58
N ALA A 89 4.34 -7.09 3.11
CA ALA A 89 3.38 -6.24 2.42
C ALA A 89 3.88 -4.79 2.35
N PRO A 90 4.75 -4.44 1.38
CA PRO A 90 5.27 -3.09 1.24
C PRO A 90 4.29 -2.15 0.54
N SER A 91 4.35 -0.86 0.89
CA SER A 91 3.84 0.20 0.04
C SER A 91 4.74 0.42 -1.16
N ARG A 92 4.14 0.61 -2.33
CA ARG A 92 4.85 1.01 -3.54
C ARG A 92 5.38 2.43 -3.42
N PHE A 93 6.26 2.85 -4.35
CA PHE A 93 6.78 4.21 -4.43
C PHE A 93 5.66 5.27 -4.36
N GLY A 94 5.78 6.21 -3.44
CA GLY A 94 4.84 7.31 -3.23
C GLY A 94 3.50 6.93 -2.57
N TYR A 95 3.34 5.68 -2.14
CA TYR A 95 2.17 5.25 -1.37
C TYR A 95 2.49 5.18 0.13
N LEU A 96 1.45 5.28 0.96
CA LEU A 96 1.44 5.21 2.43
C LEU A 96 2.82 5.02 3.10
N GLY A 97 3.48 6.12 3.43
CA GLY A 97 4.74 6.13 4.16
C GLY A 97 5.99 5.71 3.38
N SER A 98 5.86 5.38 2.08
CA SER A 98 7.01 5.15 1.21
C SER A 98 7.34 6.41 0.40
N ASP A 99 8.63 6.68 0.23
CA ASP A 99 9.10 7.80 -0.56
C ASP A 99 8.80 7.64 -2.06
N VAL A 100 8.85 8.76 -2.76
CA VAL A 100 8.72 8.78 -4.22
C VAL A 100 10.10 8.54 -4.83
N SER A 101 10.22 7.51 -5.67
CA SER A 101 11.42 7.34 -6.50
C SER A 101 11.42 8.31 -7.67
N GLY A 102 12.59 8.83 -8.04
CA GLY A 102 12.76 9.64 -9.24
C GLY A 102 12.49 8.86 -10.54
N ASP A 103 12.60 7.52 -10.50
CA ASP A 103 12.23 6.60 -11.58
C ASP A 103 11.20 5.59 -11.03
N GLY A 104 9.92 5.85 -11.28
CA GLY A 104 8.79 5.04 -10.81
C GLY A 104 8.46 3.83 -11.70
N THR A 105 9.39 3.34 -12.51
CA THR A 105 9.15 2.18 -13.38
C THR A 105 8.93 0.89 -12.60
N PRO A 106 8.18 -0.09 -13.16
CA PRO A 106 8.02 -1.41 -12.56
C PRO A 106 9.37 -2.11 -12.27
N ALA A 107 10.38 -1.90 -13.13
CA ALA A 107 11.72 -2.45 -12.93
C ALA A 107 12.40 -1.87 -11.68
N LYS A 108 12.35 -0.56 -11.49
CA LYS A 108 12.91 0.09 -10.30
C LYS A 108 12.16 -0.27 -9.02
N GLN A 109 10.84 -0.45 -9.10
CA GLN A 109 10.09 -0.94 -7.96
C GLN A 109 10.45 -2.39 -7.61
N ALA A 110 10.67 -3.25 -8.61
CA ALA A 110 11.13 -4.63 -8.39
C ALA A 110 12.53 -4.67 -7.78
N GLU A 111 13.47 -3.83 -8.24
CA GLU A 111 14.80 -3.67 -7.66
C GLU A 111 14.75 -3.26 -6.18
N ALA A 112 13.88 -2.30 -5.83
CA ALA A 112 13.67 -1.88 -4.44
C ALA A 112 13.08 -2.99 -3.57
N TYR A 113 12.24 -3.86 -4.13
CA TYR A 113 11.75 -5.04 -3.40
C TYR A 113 12.85 -6.08 -3.17
N VAL A 114 13.76 -6.27 -4.12
CA VAL A 114 14.92 -7.14 -3.91
C VAL A 114 15.78 -6.59 -2.76
N GLU A 115 16.08 -5.28 -2.77
CA GLU A 115 16.82 -4.65 -1.68
C GLU A 115 16.10 -4.80 -0.32
N LEU A 116 14.78 -4.66 -0.28
CA LEU A 116 13.98 -4.92 0.91
C LEU A 116 14.17 -6.35 1.41
N LEU A 117 14.02 -7.34 0.52
CA LEU A 117 14.16 -8.75 0.85
C LEU A 117 15.57 -9.07 1.35
N ASP A 118 16.61 -8.51 0.73
CA ASP A 118 18.00 -8.68 1.15
C ASP A 118 18.23 -8.15 2.57
N LYS A 119 17.71 -6.95 2.90
CA LYS A 119 17.79 -6.37 4.24
C LYS A 119 17.01 -7.18 5.29
N LEU A 120 15.97 -7.90 4.87
CA LEU A 120 15.18 -8.78 5.74
C LEU A 120 15.74 -10.22 5.81
N GLY A 121 16.82 -10.52 5.09
CA GLY A 121 17.42 -11.87 5.03
C GLY A 121 16.53 -12.90 4.33
N ILE A 122 15.71 -12.46 3.38
CA ILE A 122 14.75 -13.31 2.65
C ILE A 122 15.31 -13.66 1.28
N ASP A 123 15.55 -14.95 1.04
CA ASP A 123 16.13 -15.44 -0.22
C ASP A 123 15.10 -15.53 -1.35
N LYS A 124 13.94 -16.15 -1.10
CA LYS A 124 12.92 -16.42 -2.12
C LYS A 124 11.51 -16.15 -1.60
N VAL A 125 10.62 -15.70 -2.51
CA VAL A 125 9.24 -15.37 -2.18
C VAL A 125 8.24 -15.95 -3.20
N TYR A 126 7.01 -16.19 -2.73
CA TYR A 126 5.84 -16.17 -3.59
C TYR A 126 5.43 -14.71 -3.81
N LEU A 127 5.15 -14.35 -5.05
CA LEU A 127 4.60 -13.04 -5.40
C LEU A 127 3.09 -13.15 -5.50
N LEU A 128 2.37 -12.33 -4.72
CA LEU A 128 0.94 -12.16 -4.88
C LEU A 128 0.68 -10.70 -5.24
N ALA A 129 0.10 -10.44 -6.39
CA ALA A 129 -0.08 -9.09 -6.88
C ALA A 129 -1.52 -8.79 -7.27
N THR A 130 -2.02 -7.67 -6.79
CA THR A 130 -3.37 -7.19 -7.05
C THR A 130 -3.35 -6.10 -8.13
N SER A 131 -4.13 -6.30 -9.21
CA SER A 131 -4.40 -5.27 -10.23
C SER A 131 -3.10 -4.59 -10.74
N ALA A 132 -2.92 -3.28 -10.51
CA ALA A 132 -1.75 -2.51 -10.94
C ALA A 132 -0.41 -3.02 -10.37
N GLY A 133 -0.44 -3.76 -9.26
CA GLY A 133 0.74 -4.43 -8.71
C GLY A 133 1.27 -5.54 -9.61
N GLY A 134 0.42 -6.09 -10.48
CA GLY A 134 0.79 -7.17 -11.40
C GLY A 134 1.96 -6.83 -12.31
N SER A 135 2.05 -5.61 -12.83
CA SER A 135 3.16 -5.18 -13.69
C SER A 135 4.51 -5.26 -12.97
N ILE A 136 4.54 -4.93 -11.69
CA ILE A 136 5.74 -4.98 -10.85
C ILE A 136 6.10 -6.43 -10.54
N ALA A 137 5.12 -7.25 -10.14
CA ALA A 137 5.35 -8.64 -9.82
C ALA A 137 5.81 -9.47 -11.03
N ILE A 138 5.24 -9.21 -12.22
CA ILE A 138 5.70 -9.80 -13.48
C ILE A 138 7.16 -9.39 -13.74
N ARG A 139 7.47 -8.10 -13.58
CA ARG A 139 8.83 -7.60 -13.80
C ARG A 139 9.82 -8.21 -12.80
N PHE A 140 9.43 -8.32 -11.52
CA PHE A 140 10.22 -9.00 -10.51
C PHE A 140 10.50 -10.47 -10.89
N ALA A 141 9.47 -11.23 -11.27
CA ALA A 141 9.62 -12.63 -11.62
C ALA A 141 10.50 -12.86 -12.86
N LEU A 142 10.47 -11.91 -13.82
CA LEU A 142 11.30 -11.98 -15.03
C LEU A 142 12.75 -11.60 -14.77
N ASP A 143 13.00 -10.56 -13.95
CA ASP A 143 14.35 -10.07 -13.69
C ASP A 143 15.08 -10.88 -12.60
N TYR A 144 14.32 -11.48 -11.67
CA TYR A 144 14.84 -12.20 -10.50
C TYR A 144 14.17 -13.58 -10.36
N PRO A 145 14.26 -14.45 -11.37
CA PRO A 145 13.63 -15.78 -11.33
C PRO A 145 14.16 -16.64 -10.19
N GLU A 146 15.43 -16.48 -9.79
CA GLU A 146 16.05 -17.17 -8.67
C GLU A 146 15.47 -16.75 -7.31
N ARG A 147 14.88 -15.54 -7.23
CA ARG A 147 14.23 -15.00 -6.03
C ARG A 147 12.72 -15.32 -5.99
N THR A 148 12.18 -15.92 -7.04
CA THR A 148 10.75 -16.18 -7.22
C THR A 148 10.46 -17.67 -7.04
N ARG A 149 9.54 -18.00 -6.10
CA ARG A 149 8.98 -19.37 -5.92
C ARG A 149 7.73 -19.58 -6.78
N GLY A 150 6.95 -18.53 -6.96
CA GLY A 150 5.72 -18.56 -7.74
C GLY A 150 5.12 -17.17 -7.87
N LEU A 151 4.23 -17.00 -8.85
CA LEU A 151 3.55 -15.74 -9.16
C LEU A 151 2.03 -15.97 -9.22
N ILE A 152 1.30 -15.20 -8.42
CA ILE A 152 -0.17 -15.18 -8.38
C ILE A 152 -0.61 -13.76 -8.74
N LEU A 153 -1.44 -13.64 -9.77
CA LEU A 153 -2.04 -12.39 -10.21
C LEU A 153 -3.54 -12.41 -9.87
N TYR A 154 -3.99 -11.39 -9.16
CA TYR A 154 -5.36 -11.28 -8.65
C TYR A 154 -6.05 -9.98 -9.11
#